data_9bd4eca07c1f3f19171605e684608b42
#
_entry.id   9bd4eca07c1f3f19171605e684608b42
#
_cell.length_a   1.000
_cell.length_b   1.000
_cell.length_c   1.000
_cell.angle_alpha   90.00
_cell.angle_beta   90.00
_cell.angle_gamma   90.00
#
_symmetry.space_group_name_H-M   'P 1'
#
loop_
_entity.id
_entity.type
_entity.pdbx_description
1 polymer ?
#
loop_
_entity_poly.entity_id
_entity_poly.type
_entity_poly.pdbx_seq_one_letter_code
_entity_poly.pdbx_strand_id
1 'polypeptide(L)'
;MKGRGMEGNSITNATPNESPTEESLPLETSVIEGTTAENSSAAPLDPIPDTRLYVPDHEDWDVHIKRDSERYFCYSKHPGEDWFHLILNGEIYVSHQHEKYCLRCALRMGSLTEDRLFWQHCVPKKRPLGV
;
A
#
# COMPACT_ATOMS: atom_id res chain seq x y z
N MET A 1 -33.70 -48.31 37.17
CA MET A 1 -34.56 -48.29 36.60
C MET A 1 -34.58 -47.58 35.52
N LYS A 2 -34.94 -47.52 34.65
CA LYS A 2 -35.27 -47.27 33.47
C LYS A 2 -35.01 -46.09 32.93
N GLY A 3 -34.24 -45.85 32.12
CA GLY A 3 -34.08 -44.78 31.42
C GLY A 3 -34.46 -44.84 30.11
N ARG A 4 -35.12 -44.10 29.53
CA ARG A 4 -35.52 -44.22 28.30
C ARG A 4 -35.09 -43.20 27.54
N GLY A 5 -34.48 -43.32 26.72
CA GLY A 5 -34.08 -42.47 25.87
C GLY A 5 -34.74 -42.23 24.70
N MET A 6 -34.71 -41.52 23.93
CA MET A 6 -35.17 -41.31 22.85
C MET A 6 -35.11 -40.59 22.03
N GLU A 7 -35.17 -40.60 21.11
CA GLU A 7 -35.64 -40.35 20.02
C GLU A 7 -35.04 -39.33 19.35
N GLY A 8 -34.25 -39.45 18.64
CA GLY A 8 -33.77 -38.70 17.72
C GLY A 8 -34.57 -38.40 16.62
N ASN A 9 -34.89 -37.31 16.40
CA ASN A 9 -35.65 -37.04 15.35
C ASN A 9 -34.86 -36.54 14.29
N SER A 10 -34.64 -37.20 13.40
CA SER A 10 -33.96 -36.78 12.32
C SER A 10 -34.80 -36.12 11.40
N ILE A 11 -34.64 -34.95 11.18
CA ILE A 11 -35.36 -34.34 10.27
C ILE A 11 -34.63 -34.15 9.08
N THR A 12 -34.95 -34.70 8.15
CA THR A 12 -34.30 -34.55 6.97
C THR A 12 -34.94 -33.53 6.23
N ASN A 13 -34.45 -32.48 6.14
CA ASN A 13 -34.97 -31.57 5.34
C ASN A 13 -34.39 -31.59 4.08
N ALA A 14 -34.90 -32.16 3.28
CA ALA A 14 -34.44 -32.14 1.94
C ALA A 14 -34.99 -30.96 1.34
N THR A 15 -34.31 -30.01 1.18
CA THR A 15 -34.82 -28.98 0.47
C THR A 15 -34.64 -29.25 -0.91
N PRO A 16 -35.51 -29.21 -1.65
CA PRO A 16 -35.37 -29.39 -3.04
C PRO A 16 -34.70 -28.21 -3.56
N ASN A 17 -33.69 -28.39 -4.07
CA ASN A 17 -33.05 -27.39 -4.63
C ASN A 17 -33.61 -27.10 -5.91
N GLU A 18 -34.35 -26.15 -6.04
CA GLU A 18 -34.88 -25.82 -7.20
C GLU A 18 -33.89 -25.14 -7.94
N SER A 19 -33.30 -25.69 -8.75
CA SER A 19 -32.44 -25.03 -9.58
C SER A 19 -33.16 -24.16 -10.43
N PRO A 20 -32.86 -23.01 -10.53
CA PRO A 20 -33.50 -22.13 -11.36
C PRO A 20 -33.25 -22.43 -12.74
N THR A 21 -34.17 -22.36 -13.42
CA THR A 21 -34.02 -22.63 -14.73
C THR A 21 -33.35 -21.55 -15.32
N GLU A 22 -32.39 -21.68 -15.90
CA GLU A 22 -31.79 -20.86 -16.60
C GLU A 22 -32.45 -20.31 -17.64
N GLU A 23 -32.89 -19.31 -17.72
CA GLU A 23 -33.44 -18.72 -18.69
C GLU A 23 -32.48 -18.41 -19.61
N SER A 24 -32.32 -18.98 -20.51
CA SER A 24 -31.43 -18.72 -21.44
C SER A 24 -31.77 -17.51 -22.11
N LEU A 25 -31.14 -16.52 -21.89
CA LEU A 25 -31.37 -15.43 -22.55
C LEU A 25 -30.98 -15.50 -23.90
N PRO A 26 -31.59 -15.03 -24.71
CA PRO A 26 -31.23 -15.07 -26.06
C PRO A 26 -30.18 -14.14 -26.22
N LEU A 27 -29.23 -14.49 -26.63
CA LEU A 27 -28.26 -13.73 -26.89
C LEU A 27 -28.42 -12.94 -27.96
N GLU A 28 -28.72 -11.86 -27.91
CA GLU A 28 -28.80 -11.08 -28.86
C GLU A 28 -27.61 -10.72 -29.24
N THR A 29 -27.10 -11.12 -29.90
CA THR A 29 -25.99 -10.87 -30.41
C THR A 29 -26.02 -9.82 -31.13
N SER A 30 -26.13 -8.83 -30.67
CA SER A 30 -26.08 -7.85 -31.36
C SER A 30 -24.84 -7.64 -31.76
N VAL A 31 -24.56 -7.59 -32.63
CA VAL A 31 -23.50 -7.48 -33.12
C VAL A 31 -22.96 -6.33 -33.08
N ILE A 32 -22.16 -6.01 -32.61
CA ILE A 32 -21.60 -5.02 -32.52
C ILE A 32 -20.72 -4.82 -33.42
N GLU A 33 -20.96 -4.41 -34.27
CA GLU A 33 -20.12 -4.24 -35.11
C GLU A 33 -19.39 -3.26 -34.88
N GLY A 34 -18.62 -3.21 -35.13
CA GLY A 34 -17.92 -2.29 -35.10
C GLY A 34 -17.18 -1.90 -34.50
N THR A 35 -17.02 -1.84 -34.21
CA THR A 35 -16.43 -1.35 -33.55
C THR A 35 -15.31 -1.26 -33.45
N THR A 36 -14.84 -1.10 -33.82
CA THR A 36 -13.85 -0.92 -33.87
C THR A 36 -13.18 -0.34 -33.19
N ALA A 37 -13.05 -0.32 -32.78
CA ALA A 37 -12.47 0.22 -32.07
C ALA A 37 -11.37 0.51 -31.99
N GLU A 38 -11.03 0.59 -32.22
CA GLU A 38 -10.05 0.86 -32.19
C GLU A 38 -9.62 1.67 -31.67
N ASN A 39 -9.85 1.99 -31.34
CA ASN A 39 -9.46 2.69 -30.77
C ASN A 39 -8.64 2.71 -30.01
N SER A 40 -8.33 2.51 -30.03
CA SER A 40 -7.53 2.42 -29.43
C SER A 40 -6.90 3.43 -29.20
N SER A 41 -7.13 4.13 -29.30
CA SER A 41 -6.66 5.10 -29.04
C SER A 41 -6.54 5.11 -27.80
N ALA A 42 -5.83 4.51 -27.38
CA ALA A 42 -5.55 4.51 -26.19
C ALA A 42 -5.31 5.85 -25.83
N ALA A 43 -5.93 6.31 -24.92
CA ALA A 43 -5.55 7.50 -24.33
C ALA A 43 -4.13 7.38 -24.00
N PRO A 44 -3.36 8.37 -24.23
CA PRO A 44 -1.98 8.29 -23.87
C PRO A 44 -1.97 7.98 -22.42
N LEU A 45 -1.31 6.95 -22.05
CA LEU A 45 -1.14 6.67 -20.69
C LEU A 45 -0.46 7.87 -20.11
N ASP A 46 -1.02 8.43 -19.11
CA ASP A 46 -0.33 9.49 -18.42
C ASP A 46 1.06 8.99 -18.07
N PRO A 47 2.07 9.78 -18.25
CA PRO A 47 3.39 9.33 -17.92
C PRO A 47 3.40 8.91 -16.46
N ILE A 48 3.96 7.78 -16.21
CA ILE A 48 4.09 7.32 -14.84
C ILE A 48 4.96 8.33 -14.13
N PRO A 49 4.50 8.91 -13.05
CA PRO A 49 5.31 9.91 -12.38
C PRO A 49 6.60 9.25 -11.86
N ASP A 50 7.64 9.99 -11.84
CA ASP A 50 8.90 9.49 -11.30
C ASP A 50 8.74 9.50 -9.78
N THR A 51 8.60 8.32 -9.22
CA THR A 51 8.38 8.17 -7.80
C THR A 51 9.64 7.77 -7.08
N ARG A 52 10.78 8.01 -7.67
CA ARG A 52 12.03 7.67 -7.04
C ARG A 52 12.31 8.63 -5.88
N LEU A 53 12.86 8.10 -4.84
CA LEU A 53 13.23 8.87 -3.67
C LEU A 53 14.73 8.75 -3.48
N TYR A 54 15.31 9.82 -3.04
CA TYR A 54 16.76 9.90 -2.83
C TYR A 54 17.04 10.31 -1.39
N VAL A 55 18.11 9.79 -0.85
CA VAL A 55 18.56 10.12 0.49
C VAL A 55 19.81 10.99 0.37
N PRO A 56 19.71 12.29 0.55
CA PRO A 56 20.87 13.17 0.38
C PRO A 56 22.03 12.83 1.30
N ASP A 57 21.76 12.52 2.53
CA ASP A 57 22.80 12.18 3.51
C ASP A 57 22.79 10.68 3.79
N HIS A 58 23.00 9.91 2.76
CA HIS A 58 22.88 8.45 2.87
C HIS A 58 23.88 7.80 3.82
N GLU A 59 24.85 8.54 4.31
CA GLU A 59 25.81 8.03 5.26
C GLU A 59 25.21 7.97 6.66
N ASP A 60 24.26 8.83 6.95
CA ASP A 60 23.65 8.93 8.27
C ASP A 60 22.25 8.36 8.37
N TRP A 61 21.66 8.00 7.26
CA TRP A 61 20.27 7.53 7.21
C TRP A 61 20.16 6.15 6.60
N ASP A 62 19.44 5.29 7.28
CA ASP A 62 19.18 3.94 6.81
C ASP A 62 17.74 3.77 6.41
N VAL A 63 17.50 2.99 5.38
CA VAL A 63 16.17 2.71 4.89
C VAL A 63 15.78 1.29 5.26
N HIS A 64 14.62 1.14 5.83
CA HIS A 64 14.15 -0.14 6.32
C HIS A 64 12.72 -0.42 5.88
N ILE A 65 12.37 -1.68 5.92
CA ILE A 65 10.98 -2.11 5.76
C ILE A 65 10.58 -2.72 7.08
N LYS A 66 9.49 -2.27 7.64
CA LYS A 66 9.01 -2.82 8.90
C LYS A 66 8.48 -4.23 8.68
N ARG A 67 9.03 -5.19 9.37
CA ARG A 67 8.66 -6.60 9.20
C ARG A 67 8.19 -7.28 10.47
N ASP A 68 8.26 -6.59 11.58
CA ASP A 68 7.91 -7.17 12.86
C ASP A 68 6.56 -6.67 13.34
N SER A 69 6.08 -7.26 14.40
CA SER A 69 4.78 -6.89 14.94
C SER A 69 4.86 -5.82 16.03
N GLU A 70 6.05 -5.32 16.32
CA GLU A 70 6.16 -4.26 17.29
C GLU A 70 5.59 -2.98 16.78
N ARG A 71 5.24 -2.09 17.66
CA ARG A 71 4.66 -0.82 17.25
C ARG A 71 5.75 0.20 17.17
N TYR A 72 5.98 0.71 15.98
CA TYR A 72 6.93 1.79 15.78
C TYR A 72 6.18 3.04 15.46
N PHE A 73 6.59 4.13 16.07
CA PHE A 73 6.00 5.42 15.78
C PHE A 73 7.07 6.31 15.18
N CYS A 74 6.63 7.13 14.25
CA CYS A 74 7.49 8.13 13.66
C CYS A 74 7.89 9.12 14.74
N TYR A 75 9.14 9.47 14.79
CA TYR A 75 9.64 10.39 15.80
C TYR A 75 9.18 11.84 15.57
N SER A 76 8.73 12.15 14.38
CA SER A 76 8.29 13.47 14.03
C SER A 76 6.78 13.55 13.95
N LYS A 77 6.23 14.64 14.45
CA LYS A 77 4.80 14.93 14.30
C LYS A 77 4.61 15.80 13.10
N HIS A 78 3.47 15.68 12.48
CA HIS A 78 3.13 16.58 11.40
C HIS A 78 2.60 17.88 12.00
N PRO A 79 2.87 19.01 11.37
CA PRO A 79 2.34 20.27 11.86
C PRO A 79 0.82 20.23 11.95
N GLY A 80 0.29 20.57 13.07
CA GLY A 80 -1.14 20.51 13.30
C GLY A 80 -1.65 19.20 13.83
N GLU A 81 -0.78 18.22 14.01
CA GLU A 81 -1.17 16.92 14.56
C GLU A 81 -0.51 16.75 15.93
N ASP A 82 -1.29 16.23 16.88
CA ASP A 82 -0.76 16.01 18.21
C ASP A 82 -0.31 14.57 18.42
N TRP A 83 -0.38 13.75 17.40
CA TRP A 83 -0.02 12.35 17.51
C TRP A 83 1.16 12.01 16.63
N PHE A 84 1.83 10.93 16.96
CA PHE A 84 2.91 10.41 16.14
C PHE A 84 2.35 9.36 15.17
N HIS A 85 2.84 9.34 13.96
CA HIS A 85 2.36 8.39 12.96
C HIS A 85 2.82 6.98 13.32
N LEU A 86 1.91 6.03 13.26
CA LEU A 86 2.25 4.64 13.46
C LEU A 86 2.82 4.08 12.15
N ILE A 87 3.97 3.46 12.22
CA ILE A 87 4.59 2.81 11.08
C ILE A 87 4.07 1.39 11.01
N LEU A 88 3.40 1.08 9.92
CA LEU A 88 2.71 -0.19 9.77
C LEU A 88 3.62 -1.27 9.21
N ASN A 89 3.19 -2.51 9.38
CA ASN A 89 3.94 -3.63 8.85
C ASN A 89 3.97 -3.55 7.32
N GLY A 90 5.10 -3.74 6.72
CA GLY A 90 5.29 -3.59 5.28
C GLY A 90 5.61 -2.17 4.86
N GLU A 91 5.55 -1.22 5.76
CA GLU A 91 5.82 0.17 5.43
C GLU A 91 7.33 0.42 5.38
N ILE A 92 7.73 1.23 4.44
CA ILE A 92 9.12 1.67 4.33
C ILE A 92 9.30 2.87 5.23
N TYR A 93 10.32 2.84 6.03
CA TYR A 93 10.66 3.96 6.90
C TYR A 93 12.16 4.19 6.88
N VAL A 94 12.56 5.35 7.33
CA VAL A 94 13.98 5.67 7.44
C VAL A 94 14.34 5.85 8.90
N SER A 95 15.56 5.56 9.22
CA SER A 95 16.04 5.76 10.59
C SER A 95 17.34 6.53 10.59
N HIS A 96 17.52 7.30 11.64
CA HIS A 96 18.74 8.02 11.89
C HIS A 96 19.08 7.76 13.35
N GLN A 97 20.15 7.08 13.59
CA GLN A 97 20.52 6.62 14.92
C GLN A 97 19.41 5.76 15.50
N HIS A 98 18.68 6.24 16.48
CA HIS A 98 17.60 5.47 17.10
C HIS A 98 16.21 5.98 16.76
N GLU A 99 16.13 7.02 15.98
CA GLU A 99 14.89 7.63 15.65
C GLU A 99 14.35 7.08 14.34
N LYS A 100 13.06 6.86 14.26
CA LYS A 100 12.41 6.31 13.10
C LYS A 100 11.46 7.33 12.52
N TYR A 101 11.43 7.44 11.21
CA TYR A 101 10.60 8.43 10.54
C TYR A 101 9.88 7.79 9.36
N CYS A 102 8.59 8.03 9.24
CA CYS A 102 7.85 7.58 8.08
C CYS A 102 8.27 8.39 6.85
N LEU A 103 8.06 7.87 5.67
CA LEU A 103 8.50 8.53 4.44
C LEU A 103 7.94 9.94 4.32
N ARG A 104 6.70 10.13 4.72
CA ARG A 104 6.07 11.44 4.63
C ARG A 104 6.79 12.48 5.49
N CYS A 105 7.14 12.12 6.70
CA CYS A 105 7.85 13.05 7.58
C CYS A 105 9.30 13.23 7.13
N ALA A 106 9.93 12.19 6.64
CA ALA A 106 11.28 12.28 6.13
C ALA A 106 11.38 13.18 4.89
N LEU A 107 10.39 13.11 4.01
CA LEU A 107 10.30 14.01 2.87
C LEU A 107 10.10 15.45 3.34
N ARG A 108 9.22 15.65 4.31
CA ARG A 108 8.96 16.99 4.81
C ARG A 108 10.18 17.59 5.50
N MET A 109 10.95 16.77 6.18
CA MET A 109 12.16 17.24 6.87
C MET A 109 13.33 17.42 5.94
N GLY A 110 13.24 16.92 4.73
CA GLY A 110 14.34 16.98 3.78
C GLY A 110 15.36 15.85 3.91
N SER A 111 15.08 14.86 4.76
CA SER A 111 15.94 13.69 4.85
C SER A 111 15.81 12.80 3.64
N LEU A 112 14.66 12.91 2.95
CA LEU A 112 14.42 12.30 1.67
C LEU A 112 14.02 13.39 0.69
N THR A 113 14.26 13.18 -0.55
CA THR A 113 13.87 14.12 -1.60
C THR A 113 13.44 13.39 -2.85
N GLU A 114 12.52 13.98 -3.56
CA GLU A 114 12.12 13.49 -4.87
C GLU A 114 12.94 14.15 -5.97
N ASP A 115 13.74 15.14 -5.63
CA ASP A 115 14.52 15.88 -6.60
C ASP A 115 15.68 15.03 -7.08
N ARG A 116 15.61 14.61 -8.32
CA ARG A 116 16.63 13.79 -8.93
C ARG A 116 17.98 14.50 -9.00
N LEU A 117 17.94 15.82 -9.05
CA LEU A 117 19.15 16.61 -9.21
C LEU A 117 19.56 17.28 -7.90
N PHE A 118 19.11 16.72 -6.79
CA PHE A 118 19.38 17.30 -5.48
C PHE A 118 20.88 17.59 -5.25
N TRP A 119 21.72 16.75 -5.82
CA TRP A 119 23.16 16.90 -5.66
C TRP A 119 23.70 18.19 -6.29
N GLN A 120 22.97 18.74 -7.26
CA GLN A 120 23.37 20.00 -7.86
C GLN A 120 23.05 21.19 -6.97
N HIS A 121 22.08 21.01 -6.10
CA HIS A 121 21.62 22.08 -5.21
C HIS A 121 22.21 21.93 -3.81
N CYS A 122 22.89 20.84 -3.56
CA CYS A 122 23.46 20.63 -2.23
C CYS A 122 24.77 21.38 -2.13
N VAL A 123 24.86 22.17 -1.10
CA VAL A 123 26.14 22.79 -0.77
C VAL A 123 27.00 21.69 -0.17
N PRO A 124 28.14 21.40 -0.74
CA PRO A 124 28.97 20.35 -0.18
C PRO A 124 29.30 20.69 1.26
N LYS A 125 29.01 19.74 2.14
CA LYS A 125 29.44 19.88 3.53
C LYS A 125 30.95 19.89 3.51
N LYS A 126 31.53 20.97 3.93
CA LYS A 126 32.97 21.02 4.08
C LYS A 126 33.31 20.03 5.15
N ARG A 127 33.96 18.97 4.76
CA ARG A 127 34.52 18.10 5.75
C ARG A 127 35.55 18.92 6.50
N PRO A 128 35.50 18.94 7.80
CA PRO A 128 36.56 19.59 8.53
C PRO A 128 37.81 18.84 8.18
N LEU A 129 38.76 19.56 7.67
CA LEU A 129 40.06 19.00 7.45
C LEU A 129 40.53 18.59 8.83
N GLY A 130 40.61 17.31 9.04
CA GLY A 130 41.13 16.83 10.29
C GLY A 130 42.53 17.35 10.43
N VAL A 131 42.78 17.95 11.53
CA VAL A 131 44.08 18.38 11.95
C VAL A 131 44.78 17.14 12.47
#